data_f611534b9f48a21f4c6b472fbce307bb
#
_entry.id   f611534b9f48a21f4c6b472fbce307bb
#
_cell.length_a   1.000
_cell.length_b   1.000
_cell.length_c   1.000
_cell.angle_alpha   90.00
_cell.angle_beta   90.00
_cell.angle_gamma   90.00
#
_symmetry.space_group_name_H-M   'P 1'
#
loop_
_entity.id
_entity.type
_entity.pdbx_description
1 polymer ?
#
loop_
_entity_poly.entity_id
_entity_poly.type
_entity_poly.pdbx_seq_one_letter_code
_entity_poly.pdbx_strand_id
1 'polypeptide(L)'
;MDLNYKLRGFPKVHFFNLDNRKDRRNWMVEQFECFDIEYERISGTKYLASESSKWKHLIKDIDDYKLLVPIAANAISHLDFLKTWYKESTDPYVVLMEDDYDLRLVDYWTFDWHTIIERLPYDWDCLLMGFENPDGIRFHLHPIEPAHDFGPVLLKRSFVEKILDLHCVGDKYKLVNTVANAAWNRQADVAGSGTVDYFMVHTGRTYCLPLITVNANFGSFENNSIIQKFYRSEGDILARNTYYYYWQHECDRYSLDEFFSYGTSKHNDMILKPRKFRTYDMTGKSYKLYGESYLDYFRKS
;
A
#
# COMPACT_ATOMS: atom_id res chain seq x y z
N MET A 1 16.38 17.76 -14.96
CA MET A 1 15.77 16.71 -15.79
C MET A 1 14.28 16.72 -15.47
N ASP A 2 13.45 16.78 -16.49
CA ASP A 2 12.00 16.71 -16.26
C ASP A 2 11.66 15.27 -15.87
N LEU A 3 11.37 15.04 -14.59
CA LEU A 3 11.06 13.71 -14.03
C LEU A 3 9.61 13.30 -14.31
N ASN A 4 8.79 14.23 -14.79
CA ASN A 4 7.35 14.02 -15.02
C ASN A 4 7.10 12.97 -16.12
N TYR A 5 8.08 12.71 -17.00
CA TYR A 5 7.92 11.66 -18.01
C TYR A 5 7.68 10.27 -17.41
N LYS A 6 8.24 9.98 -16.23
CA LYS A 6 8.13 8.66 -15.58
C LYS A 6 6.71 8.31 -15.18
N LEU A 7 5.92 9.31 -14.86
CA LEU A 7 4.51 9.14 -14.46
C LEU A 7 3.51 9.56 -15.54
N ARG A 8 3.99 9.78 -16.78
CA ARG A 8 3.08 10.11 -17.88
C ARG A 8 2.06 8.98 -18.08
N GLY A 9 0.78 9.32 -18.02
CA GLY A 9 -0.32 8.37 -18.09
C GLY A 9 -0.60 7.62 -16.81
N PHE A 10 0.02 8.02 -15.69
CA PHE A 10 -0.37 7.53 -14.37
C PHE A 10 -1.83 7.88 -14.10
N PRO A 11 -2.68 6.95 -13.67
CA PRO A 11 -4.08 7.21 -13.43
C PRO A 11 -4.28 8.22 -12.30
N LYS A 12 -5.43 8.91 -12.31
CA LYS A 12 -5.85 9.76 -11.20
C LYS A 12 -5.80 9.00 -9.87
N VAL A 13 -5.14 9.61 -8.89
CA VAL A 13 -5.01 9.03 -7.54
C VAL A 13 -6.19 9.45 -6.67
N HIS A 14 -6.80 8.49 -6.01
CA HIS A 14 -7.78 8.73 -4.98
C HIS A 14 -7.14 8.41 -3.62
N PHE A 15 -6.94 9.43 -2.78
CA PHE A 15 -6.29 9.21 -1.49
C PHE A 15 -7.20 9.50 -0.31
N PHE A 16 -7.20 8.58 0.64
CA PHE A 16 -8.01 8.66 1.86
C PHE A 16 -7.27 9.48 2.92
N ASN A 17 -7.97 10.47 3.47
CA ASN A 17 -7.39 11.34 4.50
C ASN A 17 -8.47 11.82 5.47
N LEU A 18 -8.20 11.77 6.77
CA LEU A 18 -9.06 12.34 7.80
C LEU A 18 -9.01 13.87 7.76
N ASP A 19 -10.14 14.55 7.94
CA ASP A 19 -10.24 16.02 7.80
C ASP A 19 -9.37 16.78 8.79
N ASN A 20 -9.11 16.22 9.96
CA ASN A 20 -8.26 16.78 10.99
C ASN A 20 -6.75 16.58 10.72
N ARG A 21 -6.37 15.66 9.79
CA ARG A 21 -4.98 15.38 9.42
C ARG A 21 -4.54 16.24 8.23
N LYS A 22 -4.53 17.57 8.46
CA LYS A 22 -4.08 18.55 7.46
C LYS A 22 -2.60 18.39 7.13
N ASP A 23 -1.80 17.99 8.09
CA ASP A 23 -0.37 17.68 7.94
C ASP A 23 -0.13 16.64 6.86
N ARG A 24 -0.83 15.49 6.95
CA ARG A 24 -0.73 14.40 5.98
C ARG A 24 -1.31 14.79 4.61
N ARG A 25 -2.45 15.50 4.63
CA ARG A 25 -3.03 16.01 3.39
C ARG A 25 -2.06 16.89 2.61
N ASN A 26 -1.44 17.86 3.29
CA ASN A 26 -0.48 18.75 2.64
C ASN A 26 0.73 17.99 2.10
N TRP A 27 1.23 17.01 2.84
CA TRP A 27 2.30 16.13 2.41
C TRP A 27 1.97 15.39 1.11
N MET A 28 0.78 14.80 0.99
CA MET A 28 0.38 14.09 -0.22
C MET A 28 0.19 15.06 -1.39
N VAL A 29 -0.47 16.19 -1.15
CA VAL A 29 -0.71 17.21 -2.18
C VAL A 29 0.60 17.76 -2.74
N GLU A 30 1.56 18.12 -1.88
CA GLU A 30 2.88 18.58 -2.31
C GLU A 30 3.59 17.59 -3.23
N GLN A 31 3.47 16.30 -2.95
CA GLN A 31 4.04 15.26 -3.81
C GLN A 31 3.29 15.14 -5.14
N PHE A 32 1.96 15.11 -5.12
CA PHE A 32 1.17 15.03 -6.35
C PHE A 32 1.43 16.21 -7.27
N GLU A 33 1.51 17.43 -6.72
CA GLU A 33 1.87 18.62 -7.48
C GLU A 33 3.31 18.56 -8.00
N CYS A 34 4.26 18.07 -7.21
CA CYS A 34 5.65 17.91 -7.64
C CYS A 34 5.80 16.96 -8.84
N PHE A 35 5.04 15.89 -8.87
CA PHE A 35 5.10 14.86 -9.91
C PHE A 35 4.03 15.03 -11.01
N ASP A 36 3.26 16.11 -10.99
CA ASP A 36 2.17 16.40 -11.96
C ASP A 36 1.15 15.24 -12.04
N ILE A 37 0.76 14.72 -10.85
CA ILE A 37 -0.22 13.64 -10.71
C ILE A 37 -1.60 14.23 -10.49
N GLU A 38 -2.58 13.83 -11.30
CA GLU A 38 -3.99 14.13 -11.02
C GLU A 38 -4.46 13.39 -9.79
N TYR A 39 -5.11 14.08 -8.85
CA TYR A 39 -5.55 13.48 -7.61
C TYR A 39 -6.92 13.95 -7.15
N GLU A 40 -7.54 13.14 -6.31
CA GLU A 40 -8.76 13.47 -5.58
C GLU A 40 -8.66 12.99 -4.13
N ARG A 41 -8.98 13.89 -3.21
CA ARG A 41 -9.01 13.55 -1.80
C ARG A 41 -10.37 12.97 -1.41
N ILE A 42 -10.36 11.80 -0.81
CA ILE A 42 -11.52 11.15 -0.21
C ILE A 42 -11.51 11.40 1.30
N SER A 43 -12.58 12.04 1.82
CA SER A 43 -12.66 12.25 3.27
C SER A 43 -12.91 10.95 4.01
N GLY A 44 -11.98 10.58 4.91
CA GLY A 44 -12.13 9.43 5.80
C GLY A 44 -13.07 9.66 6.99
N THR A 45 -13.66 10.87 7.10
CA THR A 45 -14.48 11.23 8.28
C THR A 45 -15.92 10.71 8.21
N LYS A 46 -16.38 10.24 7.07
CA LYS A 46 -17.73 9.68 6.91
C LYS A 46 -18.00 8.52 7.88
N TYR A 47 -16.98 7.72 8.17
CA TYR A 47 -17.06 6.52 9.01
C TYR A 47 -16.09 6.58 10.20
N LEU A 48 -16.18 7.63 11.03
CA LEU A 48 -15.33 7.75 12.22
C LEU A 48 -15.62 6.64 13.24
N ALA A 49 -14.55 6.05 13.78
CA ALA A 49 -14.65 5.01 14.80
C ALA A 49 -15.39 5.50 16.06
N SER A 50 -15.19 6.77 16.46
CA SER A 50 -15.90 7.42 17.55
C SER A 50 -17.41 7.57 17.32
N GLU A 51 -17.87 7.49 16.08
CA GLU A 51 -19.26 7.62 15.67
C GLU A 51 -19.86 6.29 15.16
N SER A 52 -19.29 5.18 15.57
CA SER A 52 -19.66 3.85 15.06
C SER A 52 -21.15 3.51 15.19
N SER A 53 -21.87 4.06 16.17
CA SER A 53 -23.32 3.89 16.29
C SER A 53 -24.10 4.41 15.08
N LYS A 54 -23.55 5.37 14.35
CA LYS A 54 -24.20 5.95 13.17
C LYS A 54 -24.11 5.07 11.92
N TRP A 55 -23.13 4.20 11.82
CA TRP A 55 -22.83 3.44 10.60
C TRP A 55 -22.68 1.92 10.77
N LYS A 56 -22.57 1.40 12.00
CA LYS A 56 -22.46 -0.06 12.22
C LYS A 56 -23.60 -0.85 11.59
N HIS A 57 -24.79 -0.29 11.51
CA HIS A 57 -25.96 -0.94 10.90
C HIS A 57 -25.77 -1.21 9.38
N LEU A 58 -24.79 -0.55 8.74
CA LEU A 58 -24.43 -0.78 7.34
C LEU A 58 -23.60 -2.05 7.17
N ILE A 59 -23.06 -2.63 8.24
CA ILE A 59 -22.27 -3.84 8.16
C ILE A 59 -23.18 -5.03 8.41
N LYS A 60 -23.19 -5.96 7.46
CA LYS A 60 -23.88 -7.23 7.61
C LYS A 60 -23.08 -8.12 8.58
N ASP A 61 -23.79 -8.76 9.50
CA ASP A 61 -23.23 -9.77 10.41
C ASP A 61 -22.07 -9.25 11.31
N ILE A 62 -22.13 -7.96 11.70
CA ILE A 62 -21.06 -7.33 12.49
C ILE A 62 -20.86 -8.01 13.85
N ASP A 63 -21.92 -8.54 14.44
CA ASP A 63 -21.87 -9.17 15.74
C ASP A 63 -21.23 -10.57 15.71
N ASP A 64 -21.14 -11.18 14.52
CA ASP A 64 -20.52 -12.48 14.31
C ASP A 64 -18.99 -12.39 14.29
N TYR A 65 -18.45 -11.18 14.17
CA TYR A 65 -17.02 -10.94 14.00
C TYR A 65 -16.49 -9.95 15.02
N LYS A 66 -15.42 -10.33 15.71
CA LYS A 66 -14.68 -9.46 16.64
C LYS A 66 -13.85 -8.39 15.91
N LEU A 67 -14.43 -7.80 14.87
CA LEU A 67 -13.72 -6.80 14.06
C LEU A 67 -13.55 -5.51 14.85
N LEU A 68 -12.33 -4.98 14.90
CA LEU A 68 -12.09 -3.70 15.56
C LEU A 68 -12.79 -2.59 14.77
N VAL A 69 -13.47 -1.70 15.49
CA VAL A 69 -14.26 -0.60 14.89
C VAL A 69 -13.46 0.27 13.91
N PRO A 70 -12.21 0.64 14.19
CA PRO A 70 -11.40 1.41 13.23
C PRO A 70 -11.13 0.65 11.92
N ILE A 71 -10.90 -0.65 12.00
CA ILE A 71 -10.67 -1.51 10.83
C ILE A 71 -11.94 -1.56 9.98
N ALA A 72 -13.08 -1.78 10.62
CA ALA A 72 -14.37 -1.77 9.93
C ALA A 72 -14.68 -0.42 9.27
N ALA A 73 -14.36 0.68 9.95
CA ALA A 73 -14.52 2.03 9.42
C ALA A 73 -13.67 2.27 8.16
N ASN A 74 -12.41 1.85 8.18
CA ASN A 74 -11.53 1.91 7.02
C ASN A 74 -12.06 1.07 5.87
N ALA A 75 -12.43 -0.17 6.13
CA ALA A 75 -12.95 -1.11 5.14
C ALA A 75 -14.21 -0.58 4.43
N ILE A 76 -15.20 -0.08 5.17
CA ILE A 76 -16.41 0.47 4.55
C ILE A 76 -16.16 1.79 3.81
N SER A 77 -15.18 2.61 4.24
CA SER A 77 -14.80 3.81 3.50
C SER A 77 -14.32 3.48 2.11
N HIS A 78 -13.47 2.46 1.98
CA HIS A 78 -12.95 2.01 0.69
C HIS A 78 -14.04 1.36 -0.18
N LEU A 79 -14.89 0.50 0.39
CA LEU A 79 -15.98 -0.13 -0.36
C LEU A 79 -17.01 0.89 -0.84
N ASP A 80 -17.37 1.87 -0.02
CA ASP A 80 -18.30 2.94 -0.38
C ASP A 80 -17.75 3.81 -1.52
N PHE A 81 -16.47 4.14 -1.44
CA PHE A 81 -15.77 4.84 -2.52
C PHE A 81 -15.76 4.01 -3.82
N LEU A 82 -15.35 2.74 -3.76
CA LEU A 82 -15.32 1.88 -4.94
C LEU A 82 -16.69 1.71 -5.58
N LYS A 83 -17.75 1.60 -4.77
CA LYS A 83 -19.14 1.54 -5.25
C LYS A 83 -19.53 2.80 -6.03
N THR A 84 -19.14 3.96 -5.52
CA THR A 84 -19.39 5.25 -6.17
C THR A 84 -18.56 5.38 -7.44
N TRP A 85 -17.27 5.13 -7.37
CA TRP A 85 -16.35 5.19 -8.51
C TRP A 85 -16.78 4.25 -9.65
N TYR A 86 -17.13 3.00 -9.32
CA TYR A 86 -17.58 2.02 -10.33
C TYR A 86 -18.83 2.47 -11.07
N LYS A 87 -19.73 3.17 -10.37
CA LYS A 87 -20.98 3.70 -10.95
C LYS A 87 -20.75 4.95 -11.80
N GLU A 88 -19.86 5.85 -11.38
CA GLU A 88 -19.74 7.21 -11.92
C GLU A 88 -18.60 7.36 -12.94
N SER A 89 -17.52 6.57 -12.80
CA SER A 89 -16.40 6.56 -13.74
C SER A 89 -16.55 5.45 -14.79
N THR A 90 -15.93 5.65 -15.94
CA THR A 90 -15.72 4.63 -16.98
C THR A 90 -14.26 4.21 -17.10
N ASP A 91 -13.39 4.71 -16.22
CA ASP A 91 -11.96 4.45 -16.26
C ASP A 91 -11.66 2.95 -16.11
N PRO A 92 -10.67 2.42 -16.85
CA PRO A 92 -10.32 1.01 -16.78
C PRO A 92 -9.61 0.62 -15.48
N TYR A 93 -9.06 1.61 -14.78
CA TYR A 93 -8.26 1.45 -13.58
C TYR A 93 -8.60 2.51 -12.53
N VAL A 94 -8.37 2.17 -11.26
CA VAL A 94 -8.38 3.12 -10.14
C VAL A 94 -7.12 2.97 -9.30
N VAL A 95 -6.50 4.09 -8.94
CA VAL A 95 -5.40 4.12 -7.97
C VAL A 95 -5.92 4.58 -6.63
N LEU A 96 -5.68 3.76 -5.59
CA LEU A 96 -6.03 4.08 -4.21
C LEU A 96 -4.78 4.20 -3.36
N MET A 97 -4.76 5.20 -2.49
CA MET A 97 -3.69 5.43 -1.51
C MET A 97 -4.27 5.88 -0.17
N GLU A 98 -3.56 5.61 0.93
CA GLU A 98 -3.76 6.32 2.19
C GLU A 98 -2.89 7.59 2.22
N ASP A 99 -2.97 8.36 3.28
CA ASP A 99 -2.38 9.72 3.36
C ASP A 99 -0.96 9.76 3.94
N ASP A 100 -0.25 8.64 3.97
CA ASP A 100 1.08 8.51 4.56
C ASP A 100 2.13 7.90 3.62
N TYR A 101 1.87 7.88 2.32
CA TYR A 101 2.83 7.37 1.35
C TYR A 101 3.86 8.40 0.89
N ASP A 102 4.99 7.88 0.42
CA ASP A 102 6.15 8.63 -0.06
C ASP A 102 6.47 8.22 -1.51
N LEU A 103 6.24 9.15 -2.45
CA LEU A 103 6.41 8.94 -3.88
C LEU A 103 7.84 9.22 -4.38
N ARG A 104 8.74 9.69 -3.52
CA ARG A 104 10.09 10.11 -3.92
C ARG A 104 10.95 8.98 -4.48
N LEU A 105 10.56 7.71 -4.32
CA LEU A 105 11.23 6.61 -5.03
C LEU A 105 11.11 6.73 -6.56
N VAL A 106 10.10 7.43 -7.07
CA VAL A 106 9.93 7.72 -8.51
C VAL A 106 11.16 8.36 -9.12
N ASP A 107 11.89 9.20 -8.37
CA ASP A 107 13.12 9.85 -8.83
C ASP A 107 14.19 8.83 -9.25
N TYR A 108 14.17 7.67 -8.65
CA TYR A 108 15.18 6.62 -8.86
C TYR A 108 14.74 5.51 -9.83
N TRP A 109 13.46 5.47 -10.27
CA TRP A 109 13.03 4.46 -11.24
C TRP A 109 13.85 4.58 -12.53
N THR A 110 14.25 3.44 -13.06
CA THR A 110 14.98 3.34 -14.34
C THR A 110 14.03 3.16 -15.54
N PHE A 111 12.73 3.22 -15.32
CA PHE A 111 11.64 3.03 -16.26
C PHE A 111 10.51 4.04 -16.00
N ASP A 112 9.53 4.05 -16.87
CA ASP A 112 8.31 4.86 -16.75
C ASP A 112 7.07 4.00 -16.43
N TRP A 113 5.98 4.69 -16.17
CA TRP A 113 4.69 4.06 -15.86
C TRP A 113 4.18 3.17 -16.99
N HIS A 114 4.39 3.57 -18.24
CA HIS A 114 3.98 2.81 -19.41
C HIS A 114 4.67 1.45 -19.47
N THR A 115 5.99 1.46 -19.24
CA THR A 115 6.79 0.22 -19.11
C THR A 115 6.25 -0.71 -18.03
N ILE A 116 5.81 -0.18 -16.88
CA ILE A 116 5.22 -1.01 -15.81
C ILE A 116 3.97 -1.71 -16.32
N ILE A 117 3.02 -0.94 -16.88
CA ILE A 117 1.73 -1.47 -17.33
C ILE A 117 1.89 -2.50 -18.44
N GLU A 118 2.78 -2.27 -19.41
CA GLU A 118 3.03 -3.20 -20.51
C GLU A 118 3.64 -4.53 -20.05
N ARG A 119 4.36 -4.53 -18.94
CA ARG A 119 5.06 -5.70 -18.43
C ARG A 119 4.31 -6.46 -17.34
N LEU A 120 3.14 -5.97 -16.92
CA LEU A 120 2.29 -6.73 -16.01
C LEU A 120 1.79 -8.02 -16.70
N PRO A 121 1.71 -9.14 -15.99
CA PRO A 121 1.08 -10.36 -16.51
C PRO A 121 -0.34 -10.07 -17.02
N TYR A 122 -0.72 -10.64 -18.16
CA TYR A 122 -2.01 -10.33 -18.82
C TYR A 122 -3.23 -10.52 -17.89
N ASP A 123 -3.12 -11.38 -16.90
CA ASP A 123 -4.18 -11.80 -16.01
C ASP A 123 -4.19 -11.06 -14.66
N TRP A 124 -3.37 -10.01 -14.50
CA TRP A 124 -3.35 -9.25 -13.26
C TRP A 124 -4.71 -8.59 -12.95
N ASP A 125 -5.09 -8.57 -11.70
CA ASP A 125 -6.27 -7.90 -11.16
C ASP A 125 -5.87 -6.64 -10.37
N CYS A 126 -4.78 -6.74 -9.60
CA CYS A 126 -4.26 -5.68 -8.74
C CYS A 126 -2.73 -5.59 -8.85
N LEU A 127 -2.21 -4.37 -8.89
CA LEU A 127 -0.80 -4.08 -8.66
C LEU A 127 -0.65 -3.37 -7.32
N LEU A 128 0.02 -4.03 -6.37
CA LEU A 128 0.43 -3.44 -5.10
C LEU A 128 1.78 -2.74 -5.31
N MET A 129 1.80 -1.41 -5.20
CA MET A 129 2.95 -0.58 -5.55
C MET A 129 3.85 -0.26 -4.36
N GLY A 130 3.49 -0.67 -3.18
CA GLY A 130 4.27 -0.52 -1.96
C GLY A 130 3.78 -1.47 -0.90
N PHE A 131 4.70 -1.99 -0.11
CA PHE A 131 4.39 -2.92 0.98
C PHE A 131 5.44 -2.82 2.08
N GLU A 132 5.07 -3.15 3.29
CA GLU A 132 5.86 -2.86 4.50
C GLU A 132 6.44 -4.11 5.16
N ASN A 133 6.62 -5.21 4.43
CA ASN A 133 7.18 -6.41 5.04
C ASN A 133 8.72 -6.32 5.14
N PRO A 134 9.29 -6.22 6.35
CA PRO A 134 10.74 -6.19 6.51
C PRO A 134 11.40 -7.54 6.25
N ASP A 135 10.64 -8.64 6.28
CA ASP A 135 11.15 -9.99 6.13
C ASP A 135 11.06 -10.45 4.66
N GLY A 136 12.13 -10.29 3.92
CA GLY A 136 12.19 -10.78 2.55
C GLY A 136 11.69 -9.79 1.50
N ILE A 137 12.15 -8.54 1.61
CA ILE A 137 11.89 -7.49 0.61
C ILE A 137 12.37 -7.95 -0.77
N ARG A 138 11.44 -8.06 -1.70
CA ARG A 138 11.70 -8.41 -3.10
C ARG A 138 11.57 -7.17 -3.97
N PHE A 139 12.53 -6.97 -4.86
CA PHE A 139 12.57 -5.79 -5.73
C PHE A 139 12.04 -6.03 -7.14
N HIS A 140 11.80 -7.26 -7.50
CA HIS A 140 11.24 -7.61 -8.80
C HIS A 140 9.73 -7.78 -8.72
N LEU A 141 9.07 -7.76 -9.87
CA LEU A 141 7.66 -8.12 -9.97
C LEU A 141 7.44 -9.54 -9.45
N HIS A 142 6.55 -9.71 -8.51
CA HIS A 142 6.23 -11.02 -7.93
C HIS A 142 4.76 -11.09 -7.50
N PRO A 143 4.17 -12.30 -7.45
CA PRO A 143 2.85 -12.47 -6.86
C PRO A 143 2.84 -12.06 -5.39
N ILE A 144 1.69 -11.60 -4.90
CA ILE A 144 1.53 -11.22 -3.50
C ILE A 144 1.85 -12.39 -2.55
N GLU A 145 2.49 -12.07 -1.45
CA GLU A 145 2.75 -13.02 -0.36
C GLU A 145 1.80 -12.79 0.82
N PRO A 146 1.51 -13.83 1.63
CA PRO A 146 0.56 -13.69 2.74
C PRO A 146 0.90 -12.63 3.80
N ALA A 147 2.16 -12.22 3.88
CA ALA A 147 2.63 -11.23 4.84
C ALA A 147 2.62 -9.79 4.31
N HIS A 148 2.16 -9.57 3.07
CA HIS A 148 2.06 -8.22 2.52
C HIS A 148 0.79 -7.54 3.01
N ASP A 149 0.97 -6.35 3.56
CA ASP A 149 -0.11 -5.47 4.00
C ASP A 149 -0.61 -4.58 2.85
N PHE A 150 -1.68 -3.82 3.11
CA PHE A 150 -2.22 -2.87 2.16
C PHE A 150 -1.25 -1.71 1.92
N GLY A 151 -1.10 -1.38 0.64
CA GLY A 151 -0.27 -0.27 0.18
C GLY A 151 -0.99 0.54 -0.89
N PRO A 152 -0.27 1.38 -1.63
CA PRO A 152 -0.80 2.01 -2.83
C PRO A 152 -1.15 0.92 -3.85
N VAL A 153 -2.38 0.90 -4.32
CA VAL A 153 -2.86 -0.13 -5.26
C VAL A 153 -3.39 0.48 -6.54
N LEU A 154 -3.11 -0.22 -7.64
CA LEU A 154 -3.81 -0.04 -8.91
C LEU A 154 -4.75 -1.23 -9.11
N LEU A 155 -6.05 -0.98 -9.20
CA LEU A 155 -7.07 -2.00 -9.39
C LEU A 155 -7.66 -1.92 -10.79
N LYS A 156 -7.81 -3.06 -11.47
CA LYS A 156 -8.63 -3.14 -12.68
C LYS A 156 -10.09 -2.95 -12.36
N ARG A 157 -10.84 -2.28 -13.25
CA ARG A 157 -12.29 -2.12 -13.12
C ARG A 157 -13.02 -3.45 -12.97
N SER A 158 -12.62 -4.48 -13.70
CA SER A 158 -13.20 -5.82 -13.58
C SER A 158 -12.93 -6.48 -12.23
N PHE A 159 -11.85 -6.12 -11.58
CA PHE A 159 -11.55 -6.59 -10.22
C PHE A 159 -12.36 -5.81 -9.18
N VAL A 160 -12.53 -4.50 -9.36
CA VAL A 160 -13.44 -3.70 -8.52
C VAL A 160 -14.85 -4.29 -8.56
N GLU A 161 -15.36 -4.68 -9.73
CA GLU A 161 -16.65 -5.37 -9.85
C GLU A 161 -16.72 -6.62 -8.99
N LYS A 162 -15.71 -7.50 -9.05
CA LYS A 162 -15.63 -8.70 -8.19
C LYS A 162 -15.62 -8.37 -6.71
N ILE A 163 -14.86 -7.33 -6.30
CA ILE A 163 -14.83 -6.87 -4.90
C ILE A 163 -16.23 -6.43 -4.47
N LEU A 164 -16.92 -5.64 -5.29
CA LEU A 164 -18.26 -5.16 -4.99
C LEU A 164 -19.27 -6.30 -4.89
N ASP A 165 -19.23 -7.26 -5.80
CA ASP A 165 -20.11 -8.44 -5.79
C ASP A 165 -19.93 -9.28 -4.52
N LEU A 166 -18.69 -9.38 -4.02
CA LEU A 166 -18.37 -10.15 -2.82
C LEU A 166 -18.73 -9.42 -1.52
N HIS A 167 -18.59 -8.10 -1.52
CA HIS A 167 -18.62 -7.30 -0.30
C HIS A 167 -19.81 -6.33 -0.19
N CYS A 168 -20.55 -6.08 -1.28
CA CYS A 168 -21.73 -5.23 -1.26
C CYS A 168 -23.01 -6.07 -1.41
N VAL A 169 -23.84 -6.15 -0.36
CA VAL A 169 -25.06 -6.93 -0.33
C VAL A 169 -26.25 -6.00 -0.10
N GLY A 170 -26.88 -5.54 -1.18
CA GLY A 170 -27.90 -4.49 -1.13
C GLY A 170 -27.29 -3.18 -0.61
N ASP A 171 -27.88 -2.64 0.45
CA ASP A 171 -27.39 -1.40 1.09
C ASP A 171 -26.34 -1.65 2.18
N LYS A 172 -25.92 -2.88 2.37
CA LYS A 172 -24.98 -3.27 3.44
C LYS A 172 -23.66 -3.79 2.88
N TYR A 173 -22.64 -3.71 3.72
CA TYR A 173 -21.31 -4.23 3.45
C TYR A 173 -21.07 -5.54 4.22
N LYS A 174 -20.59 -6.56 3.54
CA LYS A 174 -20.15 -7.82 4.12
C LYS A 174 -18.62 -7.78 4.19
N LEU A 175 -18.05 -7.48 5.34
CA LEU A 175 -16.60 -7.31 5.49
C LEU A 175 -15.85 -8.63 5.53
N VAL A 176 -16.46 -9.68 6.05
CA VAL A 176 -15.82 -10.99 6.21
C VAL A 176 -16.30 -11.95 5.14
N ASN A 177 -15.36 -12.54 4.43
CA ASN A 177 -15.63 -13.60 3.46
C ASN A 177 -14.97 -14.91 3.91
N THR A 178 -15.78 -15.89 4.31
CA THR A 178 -15.28 -17.17 4.84
C THR A 178 -14.51 -18.00 3.81
N VAL A 179 -14.77 -17.83 2.51
CA VAL A 179 -14.04 -18.54 1.45
C VAL A 179 -12.62 -18.05 1.34
N ALA A 180 -12.46 -16.76 1.46
CA ALA A 180 -11.17 -16.13 1.43
C ALA A 180 -10.38 -16.44 2.73
N ASN A 181 -11.04 -16.52 3.90
CA ASN A 181 -10.43 -16.97 5.14
C ASN A 181 -9.79 -18.36 5.04
N ALA A 182 -10.35 -19.26 4.26
CA ALA A 182 -9.81 -20.61 4.12
C ALA A 182 -8.43 -20.64 3.43
N ALA A 183 -8.15 -19.70 2.54
CA ALA A 183 -6.85 -19.59 1.86
C ALA A 183 -5.75 -18.98 2.76
N TRP A 184 -6.15 -18.07 3.65
CA TRP A 184 -5.23 -17.33 4.53
C TRP A 184 -5.03 -17.98 5.90
N ASN A 185 -6.01 -18.77 6.33
CA ASN A 185 -6.18 -19.13 7.72
C ASN A 185 -5.47 -20.44 8.11
N ARG A 186 -4.19 -20.51 7.92
CA ARG A 186 -3.44 -21.48 8.77
C ARG A 186 -3.14 -20.93 10.15
N GLN A 187 -3.29 -19.63 10.42
CA GLN A 187 -2.95 -19.00 11.71
C GLN A 187 -3.66 -17.69 12.06
N ALA A 188 -4.50 -17.11 11.23
CA ALA A 188 -5.08 -15.79 11.53
C ALA A 188 -6.47 -15.91 12.17
N ASP A 189 -6.64 -15.19 13.27
CA ASP A 189 -7.96 -14.90 13.84
C ASP A 189 -8.87 -14.28 12.78
N VAL A 190 -10.16 -14.60 12.86
CA VAL A 190 -11.24 -14.10 11.98
C VAL A 190 -11.22 -12.57 11.79
N ALA A 191 -10.56 -11.86 12.71
CA ALA A 191 -10.38 -10.41 12.67
C ALA A 191 -9.59 -9.88 11.45
N GLY A 192 -8.65 -10.66 10.90
CA GLY A 192 -7.83 -10.22 9.76
C GLY A 192 -8.58 -10.14 8.43
N SER A 193 -9.64 -10.91 8.27
CA SER A 193 -10.34 -11.04 6.98
C SER A 193 -11.27 -9.87 6.63
N GLY A 194 -11.54 -8.98 7.56
CA GLY A 194 -12.36 -7.78 7.33
C GLY A 194 -11.52 -6.52 7.08
N THR A 195 -10.22 -6.65 6.93
CA THR A 195 -9.33 -5.53 6.62
C THR A 195 -9.37 -5.17 5.13
N VAL A 196 -9.02 -3.93 4.83
CA VAL A 196 -8.84 -3.45 3.45
C VAL A 196 -7.82 -4.32 2.72
N ASP A 197 -6.71 -4.65 3.37
CA ASP A 197 -5.63 -5.48 2.88
C ASP A 197 -6.16 -6.76 2.26
N TYR A 198 -7.09 -7.36 2.98
CA TYR A 198 -7.57 -8.66 2.60
C TYR A 198 -8.41 -8.63 1.32
N PHE A 199 -9.45 -7.80 1.25
CA PHE A 199 -10.34 -7.84 0.09
C PHE A 199 -9.79 -7.10 -1.12
N MET A 200 -8.83 -6.19 -0.96
CA MET A 200 -8.23 -5.47 -2.08
C MET A 200 -7.02 -6.17 -2.69
N VAL A 201 -6.22 -6.87 -1.89
CA VAL A 201 -4.98 -7.43 -2.42
C VAL A 201 -4.91 -8.95 -2.36
N HIS A 202 -5.63 -9.61 -1.45
CA HIS A 202 -5.54 -11.07 -1.31
C HIS A 202 -6.67 -11.87 -2.00
N THR A 203 -7.66 -11.21 -2.60
CA THR A 203 -8.80 -11.88 -3.25
C THR A 203 -8.69 -11.96 -4.78
N GLY A 204 -7.73 -11.26 -5.37
CA GLY A 204 -7.46 -11.23 -6.80
C GLY A 204 -6.07 -11.77 -7.15
N ARG A 205 -5.73 -11.70 -8.44
CA ARG A 205 -4.36 -11.95 -8.92
C ARG A 205 -3.55 -10.67 -8.74
N THR A 206 -2.96 -10.55 -7.57
CA THR A 206 -2.17 -9.38 -7.18
C THR A 206 -0.70 -9.64 -7.42
N TYR A 207 -0.08 -8.68 -8.08
CA TYR A 207 1.36 -8.61 -8.24
C TYR A 207 1.91 -7.41 -7.45
N CYS A 208 3.15 -7.52 -7.00
CA CYS A 208 3.80 -6.54 -6.15
C CYS A 208 5.05 -5.98 -6.82
N LEU A 209 5.25 -4.68 -6.68
CA LEU A 209 6.47 -3.95 -7.02
C LEU A 209 6.76 -2.89 -5.95
N PRO A 210 7.99 -2.75 -5.46
CA PRO A 210 8.36 -1.75 -4.45
C PRO A 210 8.58 -0.36 -5.07
N LEU A 211 7.54 0.24 -5.61
CA LEU A 211 7.58 1.51 -6.32
C LEU A 211 7.41 2.74 -5.41
N ILE A 212 6.66 2.58 -4.34
CA ILE A 212 6.25 3.61 -3.41
C ILE A 212 6.50 3.10 -1.99
N THR A 213 6.80 3.96 -1.05
CA THR A 213 7.02 3.58 0.34
C THR A 213 6.17 4.41 1.30
N VAL A 214 6.11 4.02 2.57
CA VAL A 214 5.40 4.77 3.60
C VAL A 214 6.28 5.87 4.19
N ASN A 215 5.67 7.00 4.53
CA ASN A 215 6.35 8.02 5.31
C ASN A 215 6.32 7.69 6.81
N ALA A 216 7.38 7.08 7.30
CA ALA A 216 7.52 6.66 8.69
C ALA A 216 7.44 7.81 9.73
N ASN A 217 7.50 9.07 9.30
CA ASN A 217 7.37 10.22 10.22
C ASN A 217 5.93 10.53 10.62
N PHE A 218 4.97 10.03 9.85
CA PHE A 218 3.56 10.16 10.19
C PHE A 218 3.12 8.98 11.04
N GLY A 219 3.44 8.99 12.31
CA GLY A 219 2.88 8.00 13.23
C GLY A 219 1.36 7.90 13.09
N SER A 220 0.86 6.74 12.78
CA SER A 220 -0.59 6.47 12.71
C SER A 220 -1.12 6.15 14.09
N PHE A 221 -1.18 7.14 14.97
CA PHE A 221 -1.52 6.91 16.37
C PHE A 221 -2.99 7.14 16.72
N GLU A 222 -3.82 7.53 15.76
CA GLU A 222 -5.22 7.84 16.06
C GLU A 222 -6.02 6.63 16.56
N ASN A 223 -5.56 5.43 16.23
CA ASN A 223 -6.28 4.21 16.59
C ASN A 223 -5.72 3.42 17.78
N ASN A 224 -4.64 3.89 18.43
CA ASN A 224 -4.00 3.16 19.55
C ASN A 224 -3.75 1.67 19.27
N SER A 225 -3.66 1.27 18.01
CA SER A 225 -3.43 -0.11 17.63
C SER A 225 -2.04 -0.52 18.10
N ILE A 226 -1.99 -1.59 18.92
CA ILE A 226 -0.72 -2.18 19.35
C ILE A 226 0.08 -2.67 18.14
N ILE A 227 -0.60 -3.14 17.09
CA ILE A 227 -0.03 -3.58 15.83
C ILE A 227 0.69 -2.42 15.14
N GLN A 228 0.05 -1.26 15.05
CA GLN A 228 0.67 -0.08 14.45
C GLN A 228 1.84 0.46 15.26
N LYS A 229 1.80 0.38 16.59
CA LYS A 229 2.96 0.76 17.43
C LYS A 229 4.15 -0.17 17.24
N PHE A 230 3.90 -1.45 16.99
CA PHE A 230 4.96 -2.45 16.85
C PHE A 230 5.57 -2.44 15.44
N TYR A 231 4.74 -2.39 14.40
CA TYR A 231 5.22 -2.45 13.00
C TYR A 231 5.79 -1.12 12.50
N ARG A 232 5.21 0.03 12.89
CA ARG A 232 5.65 1.34 12.38
C ARG A 232 6.87 1.94 13.07
N SER A 233 7.39 1.36 14.15
CA SER A 233 8.56 1.93 14.81
C SER A 233 9.90 1.46 14.22
N GLU A 234 10.00 0.23 13.78
CA GLU A 234 11.27 -0.35 13.32
C GLU A 234 11.15 -1.03 11.95
N GLY A 235 10.08 -1.78 11.71
CA GLY A 235 9.86 -2.54 10.48
C GLY A 235 9.70 -1.65 9.25
N ASP A 236 8.84 -0.65 9.33
CA ASP A 236 8.56 0.29 8.22
C ASP A 236 9.78 1.12 7.87
N ILE A 237 10.51 1.59 8.90
CA ILE A 237 11.76 2.32 8.70
C ILE A 237 12.78 1.43 7.99
N LEU A 238 12.88 0.17 8.40
CA LEU A 238 13.79 -0.77 7.81
C LEU A 238 13.42 -1.10 6.35
N ALA A 239 12.16 -1.38 6.07
CA ALA A 239 11.65 -1.63 4.73
C ALA A 239 11.90 -0.43 3.81
N ARG A 240 11.47 0.76 4.24
CA ARG A 240 11.67 2.01 3.52
C ARG A 240 13.14 2.27 3.21
N ASN A 241 14.01 2.17 4.22
CA ASN A 241 15.45 2.41 4.03
C ASN A 241 16.07 1.40 3.08
N THR A 242 15.61 0.15 3.12
CA THR A 242 16.05 -0.89 2.21
C THR A 242 15.63 -0.59 0.77
N TYR A 243 14.40 -0.09 0.55
CA TYR A 243 13.95 0.33 -0.77
C TYR A 243 14.78 1.49 -1.30
N TYR A 244 14.99 2.54 -0.52
CA TYR A 244 15.84 3.67 -0.93
C TYR A 244 17.25 3.21 -1.28
N TYR A 245 17.86 2.38 -0.45
CA TYR A 245 19.19 1.86 -0.73
C TYR A 245 19.24 1.09 -2.05
N TYR A 246 18.27 0.20 -2.28
CA TYR A 246 18.23 -0.58 -3.50
C TYR A 246 18.07 0.30 -4.73
N TRP A 247 17.07 1.19 -4.74
CA TRP A 247 16.84 2.09 -5.86
C TRP A 247 18.00 3.03 -6.14
N GLN A 248 18.72 3.46 -5.14
CA GLN A 248 19.87 4.36 -5.29
C GLN A 248 21.16 3.67 -5.71
N HIS A 249 21.37 2.42 -5.32
CA HIS A 249 22.69 1.80 -5.41
C HIS A 249 22.70 0.43 -6.08
N GLU A 250 21.58 -0.22 -6.27
CA GLU A 250 21.55 -1.60 -6.74
C GLU A 250 20.60 -1.84 -7.94
N CYS A 251 19.74 -0.90 -8.29
CA CYS A 251 18.78 -1.08 -9.37
C CYS A 251 19.43 -1.34 -10.73
N ASP A 252 20.61 -0.75 -10.98
CA ASP A 252 21.36 -0.92 -12.24
C ASP A 252 21.93 -2.34 -12.44
N ARG A 253 21.89 -3.18 -11.41
CA ARG A 253 22.38 -4.56 -11.48
C ARG A 253 21.47 -5.49 -12.25
N TYR A 254 20.22 -5.07 -12.48
CA TYR A 254 19.18 -5.89 -13.08
C TYR A 254 18.67 -5.24 -14.35
N SER A 255 18.54 -6.04 -15.40
CA SER A 255 17.85 -5.62 -16.61
C SER A 255 16.35 -5.47 -16.33
N LEU A 256 15.64 -4.73 -17.19
CA LEU A 256 14.19 -4.63 -17.10
C LEU A 256 13.52 -5.99 -17.20
N ASP A 257 14.06 -6.90 -18.01
CA ASP A 257 13.51 -8.25 -18.16
C ASP A 257 13.66 -9.06 -16.87
N GLU A 258 14.78 -8.92 -16.15
CA GLU A 258 14.98 -9.56 -14.85
C GLU A 258 14.06 -8.94 -13.79
N PHE A 259 13.86 -7.63 -13.81
CA PHE A 259 13.03 -6.92 -12.86
C PHE A 259 11.53 -7.26 -13.02
N PHE A 260 11.05 -7.41 -14.25
CA PHE A 260 9.65 -7.71 -14.54
C PHE A 260 9.34 -9.20 -14.75
N SER A 261 10.29 -10.09 -14.63
CA SER A 261 10.06 -11.54 -14.65
C SER A 261 10.04 -12.10 -13.23
N TYR A 262 9.28 -13.17 -13.01
CA TYR A 262 9.25 -13.89 -11.74
C TYR A 262 9.45 -15.40 -11.98
N GLY A 263 9.88 -16.12 -10.92
CA GLY A 263 10.06 -17.57 -10.97
C GLY A 263 11.40 -18.04 -11.53
N THR A 264 12.40 -17.15 -11.69
CA THR A 264 13.76 -17.55 -12.07
C THR A 264 14.66 -17.71 -10.84
N SER A 265 15.72 -18.52 -10.97
CA SER A 265 16.69 -18.72 -9.87
C SER A 265 17.39 -17.43 -9.44
N LYS A 266 17.54 -16.47 -10.34
CA LYS A 266 18.14 -15.15 -10.05
C LYS A 266 17.30 -14.32 -9.08
N HIS A 267 15.99 -14.54 -9.01
CA HIS A 267 15.12 -13.82 -8.08
C HIS A 267 15.43 -14.10 -6.62
N ASN A 268 16.02 -15.23 -6.28
CA ASN A 268 16.48 -15.49 -4.92
C ASN A 268 17.59 -14.53 -4.48
N ASP A 269 18.40 -14.06 -5.42
CA ASP A 269 19.44 -13.06 -5.17
C ASP A 269 18.88 -11.64 -5.04
N MET A 270 17.69 -11.40 -5.58
CA MET A 270 16.95 -10.14 -5.48
C MET A 270 16.12 -10.03 -4.18
N ILE A 271 16.09 -11.05 -3.35
CA ILE A 271 15.54 -10.97 -1.99
C ILE A 271 16.55 -10.22 -1.14
N LEU A 272 16.32 -8.98 -0.88
CA LEU A 272 17.14 -8.24 0.05
C LEU A 272 16.83 -8.69 1.47
N LYS A 273 17.80 -9.36 2.08
CA LYS A 273 17.78 -9.49 3.54
C LYS A 273 17.96 -8.10 4.12
N PRO A 274 17.08 -7.65 5.02
CA PRO A 274 17.23 -6.38 5.69
C PRO A 274 18.64 -6.30 6.25
N ARG A 275 19.46 -5.41 5.74
CA ARG A 275 20.84 -5.24 6.26
C ARG A 275 20.74 -4.49 7.56
N LYS A 276 21.06 -5.13 8.64
CA LYS A 276 21.01 -4.64 10.03
C LYS A 276 21.70 -3.30 10.29
N PHE A 277 22.32 -2.67 9.29
CA PHE A 277 23.29 -1.59 9.47
C PHE A 277 22.92 -0.28 8.76
N ARG A 278 21.85 -0.22 7.99
CA ARG A 278 21.61 0.94 7.14
C ARG A 278 20.22 1.52 7.34
N THR A 279 20.19 2.65 8.00
CA THR A 279 18.99 3.44 8.17
C THR A 279 19.07 4.67 7.28
N TYR A 280 18.17 4.78 6.30
CA TYR A 280 18.01 5.98 5.52
C TYR A 280 16.85 6.80 6.08
N ASP A 281 17.14 7.98 6.58
CA ASP A 281 16.13 8.96 6.90
C ASP A 281 16.27 10.16 5.98
N MET A 282 15.34 10.30 5.07
CA MET A 282 15.29 11.43 4.14
C MET A 282 15.03 12.77 4.83
N THR A 283 14.61 12.77 6.08
CA THR A 283 14.39 14.01 6.88
C THR A 283 15.64 14.47 7.63
N GLY A 284 16.75 13.73 7.55
CA GLY A 284 17.98 14.03 8.29
C GLY A 284 17.90 13.70 9.78
N LYS A 285 16.85 13.01 10.23
CA LYS A 285 16.78 12.54 11.62
C LYS A 285 17.56 11.22 11.74
N SER A 286 18.39 11.14 12.77
CA SER A 286 19.11 9.91 13.07
C SER A 286 18.19 8.90 13.74
N TYR A 287 18.10 7.70 13.17
CA TYR A 287 17.51 6.56 13.84
C TYR A 287 18.62 5.64 14.32
N LYS A 288 18.47 5.13 15.53
CA LYS A 288 19.30 4.02 16.00
C LYS A 288 18.60 2.72 15.65
N LEU A 289 19.09 2.06 14.61
CA LEU A 289 18.76 0.67 14.36
C LEU A 289 19.99 -0.16 14.71
N TYR A 290 19.84 -1.13 15.58
CA TYR A 290 20.92 -2.05 15.97
C TYR A 290 22.22 -1.36 16.45
N GLY A 291 22.09 -0.21 17.11
CA GLY A 291 23.22 0.49 17.75
C GLY A 291 23.97 1.52 16.91
N GLU A 292 23.69 1.62 15.61
CA GLU A 292 24.29 2.66 14.77
C GLU A 292 23.28 3.78 14.44
N SER A 293 23.77 5.03 14.43
CA SER A 293 22.96 6.16 14.01
C SER A 293 23.06 6.33 12.48
N TYR A 294 21.98 6.77 11.87
CA TYR A 294 21.94 7.14 10.45
C TYR A 294 23.06 8.13 10.05
N LEU A 295 23.29 9.15 10.88
CA LEU A 295 24.34 10.14 10.62
C LEU A 295 25.75 9.55 10.64
N ASP A 296 25.98 8.49 11.42
CA ASP A 296 27.29 7.83 11.47
C ASP A 296 27.60 7.03 10.19
N TYR A 297 26.52 6.56 9.51
CA TYR A 297 26.69 5.90 8.22
C TYR A 297 27.14 6.87 7.11
N PHE A 298 26.52 8.04 6.99
CA PHE A 298 26.90 9.03 5.96
C PHE A 298 28.23 9.72 6.23
N ARG A 299 28.68 9.76 7.48
CA ARG A 299 30.01 10.29 7.80
C ARG A 299 31.15 9.34 7.45
N LYS A 300 30.84 8.06 7.22
CA LYS A 300 31.82 7.01 6.86
C LYS A 300 31.85 6.71 5.36
N SER A 301 30.91 7.22 4.59
CA SER A 301 30.84 7.13 3.12
C SER A 301 31.31 8.40 2.46
#